data_f42415237e245893fc849e6ecf61cb58
#
_entry.id   f42415237e245893fc849e6ecf61cb58
#
_cell.length_a   1.000
_cell.length_b   1.000
_cell.length_c   1.000
_cell.angle_alpha   90.00
_cell.angle_beta   90.00
_cell.angle_gamma   90.00
#
_symmetry.space_group_name_H-M   'P 1'
#
loop_
_entity.id
_entity.type
_entity.pdbx_description
1 polymer ?
#
loop_
_entity_poly.entity_id
_entity_poly.type
_entity_poly.pdbx_seq_one_letter_code
_entity_poly.pdbx_strand_id
1 'polypeptide(L)'
;MQEQNPEQSASRRLAASGDDFQTLHEIVAKARQNLSQNDWDYIVGATETETTLRRNRLALDSLAFRPRVLRDVSTVDASVAAFGRQLRLPVLLAPVGALESFHADAAVAVTRAARAFGVAHMLSSVCAPGLEKVAEAAPDGARIFQLYVRGDEAWVDDHVARAVAHGYAAFCITVDTAIYSRRERDIPKRHVVAGRRRATGREFQAALDWRAIKRIKAKLAIPLVLKGIATAEDARTALDHGVDWIYVSNHGGCQLDHGRGAIEVLPEVVAAVGGRAGIIVDGGFARGTDVVKGIAAGADLVRLGRMQCYALAAGGEAALIRMLEILDDEVRRCLGLIGVTRLADLDGSCLHPAPAVTTPHVLSAFPLLRIEDYRY
;
A
#
# COMPACT_ATOMS: atom_id res chain seq x y z
N MET A 1 -20.02 36.35 33.32
CA MET A 1 -20.22 35.43 32.19
C MET A 1 -19.61 36.10 30.97
N GLN A 2 -18.40 35.70 30.58
CA GLN A 2 -17.76 36.18 29.35
C GLN A 2 -18.17 35.25 28.22
N GLU A 3 -18.86 35.79 27.23
CA GLU A 3 -19.21 35.13 25.97
C GLU A 3 -17.91 34.78 25.23
N GLN A 4 -17.67 33.50 25.01
CA GLN A 4 -16.59 33.03 24.16
C GLN A 4 -16.94 33.26 22.69
N ASN A 5 -16.15 34.08 22.03
CA ASN A 5 -16.28 34.48 20.63
C ASN A 5 -16.18 33.24 19.70
N PRO A 6 -17.22 32.94 18.87
CA PRO A 6 -17.24 31.78 17.97
C PRO A 6 -16.12 31.76 16.90
N GLU A 7 -15.54 32.92 16.58
CA GLU A 7 -14.45 33.01 15.60
C GLU A 7 -13.10 32.46 16.11
N GLN A 8 -12.90 32.35 17.45
CA GLN A 8 -11.69 31.74 18.02
C GLN A 8 -11.75 30.21 18.03
N SER A 9 -12.92 29.60 17.86
CA SER A 9 -13.06 28.14 17.74
C SER A 9 -12.83 27.64 16.31
N ALA A 10 -13.01 28.50 15.29
CA ALA A 10 -12.80 28.17 13.88
C ALA A 10 -11.31 28.23 13.47
N SER A 11 -10.49 29.04 14.12
CA SER A 11 -9.06 29.18 13.79
C SER A 11 -8.17 28.07 14.36
N ARG A 12 -8.68 27.21 15.25
CA ARG A 12 -7.97 26.02 15.78
C ARG A 12 -8.10 24.75 14.93
N ARG A 13 -8.73 24.81 13.76
CA ARG A 13 -8.68 23.76 12.74
C ARG A 13 -7.52 23.93 11.77
N LEU A 14 -6.46 24.61 12.17
CA LEU A 14 -5.22 24.69 11.41
C LEU A 14 -4.53 23.33 11.43
N ALA A 15 -4.09 22.89 10.24
CA ALA A 15 -3.35 21.67 10.01
C ALA A 15 -2.37 21.40 11.15
N ALA A 16 -2.50 20.20 11.78
CA ALA A 16 -1.46 19.69 12.65
C ALA A 16 -0.15 19.72 11.87
N SER A 17 0.90 20.38 12.38
CA SER A 17 2.23 20.30 11.80
C SER A 17 2.66 18.84 11.84
N GLY A 18 3.45 18.37 10.89
CA GLY A 18 3.92 16.98 10.89
C GLY A 18 4.58 16.56 12.22
N ASP A 19 5.17 17.51 12.93
CA ASP A 19 5.84 17.34 14.22
C ASP A 19 4.90 16.99 15.40
N ASP A 20 3.59 17.15 15.23
CA ASP A 20 2.63 16.90 16.32
C ASP A 20 2.40 15.40 16.59
N PHE A 21 2.68 14.50 15.62
CA PHE A 21 2.46 13.07 15.79
C PHE A 21 3.71 12.36 16.30
N GLN A 22 3.58 11.67 17.43
CA GLN A 22 4.64 10.83 18.01
C GLN A 22 4.45 9.34 17.72
N THR A 23 3.23 8.93 17.39
CA THR A 23 2.87 7.53 17.15
C THR A 23 1.93 7.41 15.94
N LEU A 24 1.94 6.23 15.31
CA LEU A 24 0.98 5.92 14.24
C LEU A 24 -0.47 5.87 14.76
N HIS A 25 -0.68 5.61 16.05
CA HIS A 25 -2.02 5.66 16.68
C HIS A 25 -2.64 7.05 16.57
N GLU A 26 -1.86 8.10 16.84
CA GLU A 26 -2.34 9.49 16.76
C GLU A 26 -2.71 9.87 15.34
N ILE A 27 -1.95 9.41 14.34
CA ILE A 27 -2.27 9.61 12.92
C ILE A 27 -3.61 8.96 12.58
N VAL A 28 -3.83 7.70 13.01
CA VAL A 28 -5.10 6.99 12.76
C VAL A 28 -6.26 7.68 13.47
N ALA A 29 -6.09 8.09 14.73
CA ALA A 29 -7.11 8.81 15.49
C ALA A 29 -7.47 10.15 14.83
N LYS A 30 -6.46 10.90 14.35
CA LYS A 30 -6.66 12.17 13.64
C LYS A 30 -7.36 11.99 12.31
N ALA A 31 -6.99 10.96 11.55
CA ALA A 31 -7.68 10.60 10.30
C ALA A 31 -9.17 10.32 10.55
N ARG A 32 -9.49 9.57 11.61
CA ARG A 32 -10.89 9.27 11.98
C ARG A 32 -11.69 10.54 12.28
N GLN A 33 -11.05 11.53 12.96
CA GLN A 33 -11.69 12.82 13.26
C GLN A 33 -11.95 13.68 12.02
N ASN A 34 -11.05 13.60 11.02
CA ASN A 34 -11.10 14.44 9.82
C ASN A 34 -12.01 13.86 8.72
N LEU A 35 -12.21 12.54 8.71
CA LEU A 35 -12.98 11.85 7.68
C LEU A 35 -14.48 11.75 8.02
N SER A 36 -15.31 11.86 6.99
CA SER A 36 -16.70 11.47 7.09
C SER A 36 -16.82 9.97 7.43
N GLN A 37 -17.95 9.55 8.00
CA GLN A 37 -18.19 8.12 8.25
C GLN A 37 -18.11 7.29 6.95
N ASN A 38 -18.57 7.82 5.83
CA ASN A 38 -18.53 7.14 4.54
C ASN A 38 -17.08 6.92 4.05
N ASP A 39 -16.25 7.97 4.11
CA ASP A 39 -14.85 7.87 3.69
C ASP A 39 -14.03 6.98 4.64
N TRP A 40 -14.33 7.05 5.95
CA TRP A 40 -13.75 6.14 6.93
C TRP A 40 -14.08 4.68 6.62
N ASP A 41 -15.36 4.35 6.44
CA ASP A 41 -15.80 2.99 6.10
C ASP A 41 -15.23 2.51 4.77
N TYR A 42 -15.06 3.41 3.81
CA TYR A 42 -14.38 3.08 2.56
C TYR A 42 -12.92 2.66 2.78
N ILE A 43 -12.18 3.33 3.67
CA ILE A 43 -10.79 2.99 3.96
C ILE A 43 -10.70 1.70 4.78
N VAL A 44 -11.43 1.62 5.90
CA VAL A 44 -11.29 0.51 6.85
C VAL A 44 -11.99 -0.77 6.38
N GLY A 45 -13.00 -0.65 5.54
CA GLY A 45 -13.81 -1.75 5.07
C GLY A 45 -13.15 -2.62 4.01
N ALA A 46 -13.79 -3.76 3.75
CA ALA A 46 -13.41 -4.72 2.74
C ALA A 46 -14.65 -5.28 2.01
N THR A 47 -14.54 -6.44 1.38
CA THR A 47 -15.65 -7.09 0.69
C THR A 47 -16.42 -8.02 1.62
N GLU A 48 -17.72 -8.13 1.39
CA GLU A 48 -18.66 -9.08 2.04
C GLU A 48 -18.47 -9.16 3.56
N THR A 49 -18.10 -10.33 4.09
CA THR A 49 -17.91 -10.57 5.52
C THR A 49 -16.55 -10.06 6.06
N GLU A 50 -15.70 -9.49 5.23
CA GLU A 50 -14.37 -8.97 5.57
C GLU A 50 -13.44 -10.05 6.16
N THR A 51 -13.66 -11.32 5.81
CA THR A 51 -12.85 -12.44 6.31
C THR A 51 -11.42 -12.36 5.79
N THR A 52 -11.20 -12.06 4.49
CA THR A 52 -9.85 -11.89 3.92
C THR A 52 -9.12 -10.71 4.58
N LEU A 53 -9.80 -9.60 4.88
CA LEU A 53 -9.22 -8.48 5.60
C LEU A 53 -8.67 -8.90 6.97
N ARG A 54 -9.48 -9.66 7.74
CA ARG A 54 -9.06 -10.16 9.05
C ARG A 54 -7.94 -11.19 8.93
N ARG A 55 -7.97 -12.08 7.92
CA ARG A 55 -6.87 -13.04 7.65
C ARG A 55 -5.56 -12.36 7.34
N ASN A 56 -5.55 -11.25 6.60
CA ASN A 56 -4.33 -10.47 6.39
C ASN A 56 -3.68 -10.05 7.72
N ARG A 57 -4.49 -9.56 8.66
CA ARG A 57 -3.96 -9.14 9.95
C ARG A 57 -3.58 -10.33 10.82
N LEU A 58 -4.43 -11.38 10.85
CA LEU A 58 -4.14 -12.62 11.56
C LEU A 58 -2.80 -13.22 11.13
N ALA A 59 -2.57 -13.31 9.82
CA ALA A 59 -1.34 -13.89 9.27
C ALA A 59 -0.07 -13.14 9.72
N LEU A 60 -0.11 -11.81 9.72
CA LEU A 60 0.99 -10.98 10.23
C LEU A 60 1.17 -11.12 11.75
N ASP A 61 0.06 -11.15 12.51
CA ASP A 61 0.08 -11.29 13.97
C ASP A 61 0.46 -12.71 14.42
N SER A 62 0.37 -13.71 13.53
CA SER A 62 0.80 -15.10 13.75
C SER A 62 2.28 -15.36 13.45
N LEU A 63 3.07 -14.31 13.28
CA LEU A 63 4.51 -14.38 13.12
C LEU A 63 5.20 -13.64 14.26
N ALA A 64 6.06 -14.32 15.00
CA ALA A 64 6.96 -13.75 16.01
C ALA A 64 8.38 -13.63 15.44
N PHE A 65 9.18 -12.74 16.01
CA PHE A 65 10.60 -12.66 15.68
C PHE A 65 11.44 -13.61 16.51
N ARG A 66 12.57 -14.07 15.94
CA ARG A 66 13.61 -14.83 16.63
C ARG A 66 14.85 -13.95 16.80
N PRO A 67 15.02 -13.25 17.94
CA PRO A 67 16.11 -12.33 18.12
C PRO A 67 17.46 -13.06 18.30
N ARG A 68 18.53 -12.42 17.80
CA ARG A 68 19.91 -12.84 18.05
C ARG A 68 20.62 -11.73 18.80
N VAL A 69 21.22 -12.06 19.93
CA VAL A 69 21.87 -11.10 20.84
C VAL A 69 23.39 -11.05 20.63
N LEU A 70 24.04 -10.05 21.21
CA LEU A 70 25.49 -9.82 21.17
C LEU A 70 26.03 -9.69 19.74
N ARG A 71 25.25 -9.04 18.87
CA ARG A 71 25.67 -8.61 17.54
C ARG A 71 25.85 -7.10 17.55
N ASP A 72 26.90 -6.64 16.87
CA ASP A 72 27.10 -5.20 16.69
C ASP A 72 26.00 -4.65 15.78
N VAL A 73 25.10 -3.86 16.32
CA VAL A 73 23.99 -3.17 15.64
C VAL A 73 24.11 -1.65 15.83
N SER A 74 25.30 -1.15 16.09
CA SER A 74 25.56 0.30 16.21
C SER A 74 25.19 1.08 14.94
N THR A 75 25.19 0.40 13.80
CA THR A 75 24.75 0.97 12.53
C THR A 75 23.77 0.02 11.85
N VAL A 76 22.56 0.50 11.56
CA VAL A 76 21.52 -0.25 10.84
C VAL A 76 21.17 0.47 9.54
N ASP A 77 21.25 -0.25 8.42
CA ASP A 77 20.85 0.22 7.10
C ASP A 77 19.56 -0.48 6.66
N ALA A 78 18.48 0.30 6.55
CA ALA A 78 17.16 -0.15 6.09
C ALA A 78 16.89 0.23 4.62
N SER A 79 17.90 0.66 3.89
CA SER A 79 17.77 1.08 2.49
C SER A 79 17.73 -0.11 1.53
N VAL A 80 17.11 0.08 0.35
CA VAL A 80 16.98 -0.94 -0.68
C VAL A 80 17.07 -0.34 -2.07
N ALA A 81 17.71 -1.03 -3.03
CA ALA A 81 17.68 -0.66 -4.43
C ALA A 81 16.43 -1.24 -5.12
N ALA A 82 15.60 -0.38 -5.71
CA ALA A 82 14.43 -0.80 -6.48
C ALA A 82 14.12 0.22 -7.59
N PHE A 83 13.61 -0.26 -8.72
CA PHE A 83 13.20 0.58 -9.86
C PHE A 83 14.31 1.55 -10.33
N GLY A 84 15.57 1.10 -10.29
CA GLY A 84 16.74 1.91 -10.67
C GLY A 84 17.08 3.03 -9.68
N ARG A 85 16.59 2.99 -8.46
CA ARG A 85 16.82 4.00 -7.40
C ARG A 85 17.17 3.35 -6.07
N GLN A 86 17.91 4.09 -5.24
CA GLN A 86 18.08 3.76 -3.82
C GLN A 86 16.91 4.35 -3.04
N LEU A 87 16.14 3.49 -2.38
CA LEU A 87 15.04 3.87 -1.48
C LEU A 87 15.53 3.82 -0.04
N ARG A 88 15.08 4.77 0.78
CA ARG A 88 15.45 4.86 2.20
C ARG A 88 14.88 3.71 3.04
N LEU A 89 13.70 3.19 2.65
CA LEU A 89 13.03 2.04 3.25
C LEU A 89 12.50 1.11 2.16
N PRO A 90 12.31 -0.18 2.43
CA PRO A 90 11.68 -1.12 1.50
C PRO A 90 10.16 -0.93 1.45
N VAL A 91 9.73 0.33 1.34
CA VAL A 91 8.32 0.72 1.41
C VAL A 91 7.88 1.38 0.12
N LEU A 92 6.70 0.98 -0.36
CA LEU A 92 6.02 1.56 -1.51
C LEU A 92 4.64 2.09 -1.07
N LEU A 93 4.36 3.37 -1.33
CA LEU A 93 3.05 3.96 -1.12
C LEU A 93 2.07 3.49 -2.22
N ALA A 94 0.87 3.13 -1.79
CA ALA A 94 -0.11 2.33 -2.53
C ALA A 94 -0.79 3.02 -3.73
N PRO A 95 -1.17 2.30 -4.82
CA PRO A 95 -2.10 2.81 -5.82
C PRO A 95 -3.54 2.81 -5.27
N VAL A 96 -3.81 3.71 -4.32
CA VAL A 96 -5.17 3.88 -3.79
C VAL A 96 -5.95 4.79 -4.74
N GLY A 97 -7.13 4.31 -5.17
CA GLY A 97 -8.06 5.14 -5.94
C GLY A 97 -8.80 6.15 -5.06
N ALA A 98 -9.23 7.25 -5.68
CA ALA A 98 -10.05 8.28 -5.02
C ALA A 98 -9.39 8.94 -3.79
N LEU A 99 -8.07 9.17 -3.82
CA LEU A 99 -7.35 9.88 -2.74
C LEU A 99 -7.90 11.30 -2.52
N GLU A 100 -8.54 11.87 -3.55
CA GLU A 100 -9.25 13.16 -3.48
C GLU A 100 -10.42 13.16 -2.50
N SER A 101 -10.92 12.00 -2.09
CA SER A 101 -11.94 11.88 -1.04
C SER A 101 -11.36 12.08 0.38
N PHE A 102 -10.04 11.98 0.54
CA PHE A 102 -9.39 12.04 1.84
C PHE A 102 -8.65 13.36 2.08
N HIS A 103 -8.16 13.99 1.01
CA HIS A 103 -7.45 15.28 1.07
C HIS A 103 -7.47 15.97 -0.30
N ALA A 104 -7.55 17.30 -0.31
CA ALA A 104 -7.65 18.08 -1.55
C ALA A 104 -6.45 17.88 -2.49
N ASP A 105 -5.23 17.75 -1.95
CA ASP A 105 -4.01 17.54 -2.74
C ASP A 105 -3.84 16.09 -3.23
N ALA A 106 -4.68 15.17 -2.76
CA ALA A 106 -4.78 13.78 -3.27
C ALA A 106 -3.42 13.12 -3.55
N ALA A 107 -3.24 12.57 -4.77
CA ALA A 107 -2.02 11.89 -5.18
C ALA A 107 -0.78 12.80 -5.25
N VAL A 108 -0.96 14.11 -5.41
CA VAL A 108 0.16 15.08 -5.43
C VAL A 108 0.85 15.12 -4.07
N ALA A 109 0.08 15.22 -2.97
CA ALA A 109 0.64 15.19 -1.62
C ALA A 109 1.40 13.87 -1.35
N VAL A 110 0.83 12.73 -1.77
CA VAL A 110 1.47 11.42 -1.61
C VAL A 110 2.79 11.32 -2.38
N THR A 111 2.80 11.79 -3.62
CA THR A 111 4.02 11.75 -4.47
C THR A 111 5.11 12.67 -3.93
N ARG A 112 4.75 13.88 -3.46
CA ARG A 112 5.70 14.81 -2.84
C ARG A 112 6.28 14.24 -1.55
N ALA A 113 5.45 13.70 -0.68
CA ALA A 113 5.91 13.05 0.56
C ALA A 113 6.83 11.86 0.28
N ALA A 114 6.47 11.00 -0.68
CA ALA A 114 7.31 9.87 -1.09
C ALA A 114 8.68 10.32 -1.57
N ARG A 115 8.72 11.35 -2.44
CA ARG A 115 9.98 11.94 -2.93
C ARG A 115 10.79 12.57 -1.80
N ALA A 116 10.17 13.38 -0.96
CA ALA A 116 10.85 14.09 0.12
C ALA A 116 11.48 13.13 1.13
N PHE A 117 10.79 12.05 1.44
CA PHE A 117 11.28 11.02 2.36
C PHE A 117 12.27 10.04 1.72
N GLY A 118 12.16 9.79 0.41
CA GLY A 118 13.00 8.84 -0.33
C GLY A 118 12.43 7.43 -0.44
N VAL A 119 11.12 7.30 -0.63
CA VAL A 119 10.43 6.03 -0.95
C VAL A 119 9.70 6.14 -2.29
N ALA A 120 9.18 5.02 -2.80
CA ALA A 120 8.42 5.02 -4.04
C ALA A 120 6.91 5.24 -3.82
N HIS A 121 6.24 5.82 -4.82
CA HIS A 121 4.78 5.92 -4.88
C HIS A 121 4.24 5.27 -6.15
N MET A 122 3.21 4.43 -6.01
CA MET A 122 2.47 3.88 -7.13
C MET A 122 1.16 4.66 -7.28
N LEU A 123 1.02 5.41 -8.37
CA LEU A 123 -0.18 6.17 -8.70
C LEU A 123 -1.24 5.27 -9.32
N SER A 124 -2.47 5.33 -8.82
CA SER A 124 -3.62 4.65 -9.45
C SER A 124 -4.20 5.47 -10.60
N SER A 125 -4.54 4.78 -11.71
CA SER A 125 -5.25 5.38 -12.86
C SER A 125 -6.65 5.94 -12.52
N VAL A 126 -7.20 5.60 -11.35
CA VAL A 126 -8.51 6.08 -10.89
C VAL A 126 -8.39 7.10 -9.76
N CYS A 127 -7.27 7.82 -9.71
CA CYS A 127 -7.00 8.89 -8.75
C CYS A 127 -6.73 10.21 -9.47
N ALA A 128 -7.35 11.30 -8.99
CA ALA A 128 -7.04 12.66 -9.47
C ALA A 128 -5.67 13.14 -8.90
N PRO A 129 -4.99 14.07 -9.58
CA PRO A 129 -5.36 14.75 -10.82
C PRO A 129 -4.93 14.03 -12.11
N GLY A 130 -4.38 12.83 -12.05
CA GLY A 130 -3.88 12.07 -13.18
C GLY A 130 -2.35 12.05 -13.30
N LEU A 131 -1.86 11.21 -14.23
CA LEU A 131 -0.44 10.84 -14.26
C LEU A 131 0.50 11.99 -14.59
N GLU A 132 0.09 12.91 -15.48
CA GLU A 132 0.92 14.03 -15.92
C GLU A 132 1.18 15.00 -14.76
N LYS A 133 0.12 15.49 -14.12
CA LYS A 133 0.21 16.45 -13.01
C LYS A 133 0.94 15.88 -11.80
N VAL A 134 0.78 14.58 -11.55
CA VAL A 134 1.52 13.90 -10.47
C VAL A 134 3.00 13.78 -10.83
N ALA A 135 3.34 13.54 -12.09
CA ALA A 135 4.74 13.53 -12.53
C ALA A 135 5.39 14.92 -12.42
N GLU A 136 4.67 15.98 -12.82
CA GLU A 136 5.12 17.37 -12.68
C GLU A 136 5.37 17.76 -11.22
N ALA A 137 4.56 17.28 -10.28
CA ALA A 137 4.65 17.61 -8.87
C ALA A 137 5.93 17.06 -8.18
N ALA A 138 6.52 15.99 -8.72
CA ALA A 138 7.76 15.39 -8.20
C ALA A 138 8.54 14.72 -9.35
N PRO A 139 9.18 15.48 -10.24
CA PRO A 139 9.77 14.96 -11.49
C PRO A 139 10.88 13.92 -11.27
N ASP A 140 11.61 14.03 -10.18
CA ASP A 140 12.71 13.14 -9.79
C ASP A 140 12.30 12.09 -8.73
N GLY A 141 11.00 11.97 -8.40
CA GLY A 141 10.48 10.94 -7.49
C GLY A 141 10.46 9.54 -8.12
N ALA A 142 10.58 8.49 -7.30
CA ALA A 142 10.37 7.12 -7.72
C ALA A 142 8.86 6.86 -7.90
N ARG A 143 8.38 6.94 -9.15
CA ARG A 143 6.94 6.81 -9.47
C ARG A 143 6.70 5.57 -10.31
N ILE A 144 5.62 4.85 -9.97
CA ILE A 144 5.09 3.72 -10.74
C ILE A 144 3.66 4.07 -11.13
N PHE A 145 3.25 3.80 -12.36
CA PHE A 145 1.87 4.02 -12.79
C PHE A 145 1.09 2.71 -12.79
N GLN A 146 -0.04 2.66 -12.06
CA GLN A 146 -0.92 1.50 -12.00
C GLN A 146 -2.18 1.73 -12.83
N LEU A 147 -2.49 0.77 -13.72
CA LEU A 147 -3.63 0.79 -14.61
C LEU A 147 -4.67 -0.27 -14.24
N TYR A 148 -5.94 0.15 -14.18
CA TYR A 148 -7.09 -0.71 -14.44
C TYR A 148 -7.45 -0.57 -15.91
N VAL A 149 -7.55 -1.68 -16.63
CA VAL A 149 -7.86 -1.65 -18.07
C VAL A 149 -9.34 -1.29 -18.27
N ARG A 150 -9.59 -0.17 -18.98
CA ARG A 150 -10.92 0.41 -19.18
C ARG A 150 -11.24 0.72 -20.62
N GLY A 151 -10.42 0.26 -21.54
CA GLY A 151 -10.55 0.44 -22.96
C GLY A 151 -9.82 -0.64 -23.73
N ASP A 152 -9.85 -0.51 -25.03
CA ASP A 152 -9.21 -1.42 -25.98
C ASP A 152 -7.67 -1.35 -25.94
N GLU A 153 -7.04 -2.05 -26.85
CA GLU A 153 -5.58 -2.08 -26.95
C GLU A 153 -4.98 -0.70 -27.19
N ALA A 154 -5.61 0.13 -28.04
CA ALA A 154 -5.11 1.48 -28.34
C ALA A 154 -5.17 2.39 -27.07
N TRP A 155 -6.24 2.25 -26.28
CA TRP A 155 -6.37 2.94 -25.01
C TRP A 155 -5.28 2.53 -24.01
N VAL A 156 -4.94 1.25 -23.92
CA VAL A 156 -3.83 0.76 -23.06
C VAL A 156 -2.51 1.30 -23.56
N ASP A 157 -2.26 1.26 -24.86
CA ASP A 157 -1.02 1.73 -25.48
C ASP A 157 -0.79 3.24 -25.26
N ASP A 158 -1.86 4.06 -25.30
CA ASP A 158 -1.80 5.48 -24.92
C ASP A 158 -1.32 5.66 -23.48
N HIS A 159 -1.88 4.91 -22.53
CA HIS A 159 -1.45 4.99 -21.11
C HIS A 159 -0.02 4.54 -20.90
N VAL A 160 0.43 3.51 -21.61
CA VAL A 160 1.84 3.07 -21.61
C VAL A 160 2.74 4.18 -22.13
N ALA A 161 2.42 4.75 -23.30
CA ALA A 161 3.23 5.82 -23.89
C ALA A 161 3.32 7.07 -22.99
N ARG A 162 2.20 7.48 -22.40
CA ARG A 162 2.13 8.62 -21.48
C ARG A 162 2.94 8.37 -20.21
N ALA A 163 2.84 7.17 -19.61
CA ALA A 163 3.62 6.82 -18.42
C ALA A 163 5.13 6.86 -18.71
N VAL A 164 5.57 6.32 -19.85
CA VAL A 164 6.97 6.38 -20.28
C VAL A 164 7.41 7.81 -20.53
N ALA A 165 6.64 8.60 -21.28
CA ALA A 165 6.95 10.00 -21.60
C ALA A 165 7.09 10.89 -20.37
N HIS A 166 6.35 10.59 -19.28
CA HIS A 166 6.40 11.35 -18.03
C HIS A 166 7.35 10.73 -16.97
N GLY A 167 8.25 9.84 -17.39
CA GLY A 167 9.34 9.33 -16.55
C GLY A 167 8.90 8.45 -15.39
N TYR A 168 7.82 7.68 -15.55
CA TYR A 168 7.48 6.63 -14.58
C TYR A 168 8.50 5.50 -14.66
N ALA A 169 8.98 5.05 -13.51
CA ALA A 169 10.04 4.05 -13.40
C ALA A 169 9.54 2.61 -13.67
N ALA A 170 8.24 2.37 -13.59
CA ALA A 170 7.60 1.09 -13.92
C ALA A 170 6.12 1.30 -14.25
N PHE A 171 5.53 0.31 -14.94
CA PHE A 171 4.11 0.25 -15.27
C PHE A 171 3.48 -0.96 -14.59
N CYS A 172 2.34 -0.77 -13.92
CA CYS A 172 1.68 -1.82 -13.17
C CYS A 172 0.28 -2.11 -13.74
N ILE A 173 -0.02 -3.36 -14.03
CA ILE A 173 -1.37 -3.83 -14.34
C ILE A 173 -1.96 -4.53 -13.12
N THR A 174 -3.17 -4.15 -12.73
CA THR A 174 -3.92 -4.84 -11.68
C THR A 174 -4.78 -5.93 -12.30
N VAL A 175 -4.67 -7.17 -11.80
CA VAL A 175 -5.35 -8.35 -12.38
C VAL A 175 -6.36 -9.03 -11.46
N ASP A 176 -6.43 -8.62 -10.19
CA ASP A 176 -7.35 -9.17 -9.18
C ASP A 176 -8.73 -8.47 -9.15
N THR A 177 -9.08 -7.71 -10.19
CA THR A 177 -10.29 -6.87 -10.25
C THR A 177 -11.14 -7.14 -11.50
N ALA A 178 -11.13 -8.37 -12.01
CA ALA A 178 -11.96 -8.76 -13.17
C ALA A 178 -13.45 -8.45 -12.95
N ILE A 179 -13.92 -8.65 -11.73
CA ILE A 179 -15.29 -8.32 -11.30
C ILE A 179 -15.23 -7.42 -10.05
N TYR A 180 -16.14 -6.46 -9.93
CA TYR A 180 -16.22 -5.60 -8.75
C TYR A 180 -16.80 -6.35 -7.56
N SER A 181 -16.09 -6.27 -6.45
CA SER A 181 -16.51 -6.81 -5.17
C SER A 181 -17.72 -6.09 -4.57
N ARG A 182 -18.43 -6.77 -3.67
CA ARG A 182 -19.51 -6.23 -2.84
C ARG A 182 -18.93 -5.62 -1.57
N ARG A 183 -18.93 -4.30 -1.48
CA ARG A 183 -18.50 -3.59 -0.26
C ARG A 183 -19.74 -3.29 0.58
N GLU A 184 -20.04 -4.16 1.53
CA GLU A 184 -21.31 -4.12 2.24
C GLU A 184 -21.42 -2.94 3.20
N ARG A 185 -20.32 -2.36 3.67
CA ARG A 185 -20.35 -1.09 4.42
C ARG A 185 -20.86 0.08 3.59
N ASP A 186 -20.62 0.07 2.27
CA ASP A 186 -20.98 1.17 1.36
C ASP A 186 -22.39 1.01 0.81
N ILE A 187 -22.88 -0.23 0.60
CA ILE A 187 -24.14 -0.53 -0.07
C ILE A 187 -25.36 0.02 0.67
N PRO A 188 -25.57 -0.21 1.99
CA PRO A 188 -26.73 0.31 2.72
C PRO A 188 -26.78 1.83 2.73
N LYS A 189 -25.63 2.49 2.73
CA LYS A 189 -25.49 3.95 2.70
C LYS A 189 -25.67 4.53 1.29
N ARG A 190 -25.78 3.67 0.26
CA ARG A 190 -25.78 4.07 -1.16
C ARG A 190 -24.60 4.95 -1.52
N HIS A 191 -23.49 4.75 -0.80
CA HIS A 191 -22.25 5.49 -1.00
C HIS A 191 -21.42 4.83 -2.10
N VAL A 192 -20.98 5.64 -3.08
CA VAL A 192 -20.06 5.22 -4.13
C VAL A 192 -19.01 6.32 -4.28
N VAL A 193 -17.76 6.02 -4.01
CA VAL A 193 -16.66 6.98 -4.16
C VAL A 193 -16.54 7.46 -5.62
N ALA A 194 -16.06 8.69 -5.79
CA ALA A 194 -16.03 9.38 -7.08
C ALA A 194 -15.35 8.57 -8.20
N GLY A 195 -14.23 7.91 -7.92
CA GLY A 195 -13.52 7.06 -8.88
C GLY A 195 -14.34 5.86 -9.37
N ARG A 196 -15.17 5.25 -8.51
CA ARG A 196 -16.07 4.14 -8.89
C ARG A 196 -17.29 4.63 -9.68
N ARG A 197 -17.82 5.81 -9.36
CA ARG A 197 -18.96 6.40 -10.11
C ARG A 197 -18.61 6.68 -11.56
N ARG A 198 -17.38 7.14 -11.82
CA ARG A 198 -16.86 7.46 -13.16
C ARG A 198 -16.36 6.24 -13.94
N ALA A 199 -16.36 5.06 -13.32
CA ALA A 199 -15.80 3.86 -13.93
C ALA A 199 -16.71 3.29 -15.04
N THR A 200 -16.24 3.40 -16.28
CA THR A 200 -16.77 2.75 -17.49
C THR A 200 -15.81 1.66 -17.97
N GLY A 201 -16.17 0.89 -19.00
CA GLY A 201 -15.26 -0.07 -19.63
C GLY A 201 -14.82 -1.23 -18.72
N ARG A 202 -15.70 -1.69 -17.83
CA ARG A 202 -15.39 -2.79 -16.91
C ARG A 202 -15.19 -4.12 -17.61
N GLU A 203 -15.84 -4.29 -18.75
CA GLU A 203 -15.74 -5.46 -19.62
C GLU A 203 -14.31 -5.69 -20.12
N PHE A 204 -13.54 -4.63 -20.38
CA PHE A 204 -12.14 -4.74 -20.78
C PHE A 204 -11.26 -5.32 -19.67
N GLN A 205 -11.51 -4.93 -18.40
CA GLN A 205 -10.80 -5.50 -17.27
C GLN A 205 -11.17 -6.98 -17.04
N ALA A 206 -12.43 -7.34 -17.25
CA ALA A 206 -12.90 -8.71 -17.10
C ALA A 206 -12.38 -9.63 -18.23
N ALA A 207 -12.13 -9.08 -19.41
CA ALA A 207 -11.60 -9.80 -20.57
C ALA A 207 -10.06 -9.92 -20.59
N LEU A 208 -9.36 -9.31 -19.61
CA LEU A 208 -7.90 -9.33 -19.58
C LEU A 208 -7.36 -10.75 -19.39
N ASP A 209 -6.47 -11.17 -20.28
CA ASP A 209 -5.83 -12.48 -20.27
C ASP A 209 -4.30 -12.41 -20.41
N TRP A 210 -3.61 -13.54 -20.36
CA TRP A 210 -2.16 -13.61 -20.46
C TRP A 210 -1.61 -13.15 -21.82
N ARG A 211 -2.37 -13.25 -22.90
CA ARG A 211 -1.99 -12.73 -24.23
C ARG A 211 -1.90 -11.22 -24.21
N ALA A 212 -2.85 -10.56 -23.53
CA ALA A 212 -2.81 -9.12 -23.32
C ALA A 212 -1.58 -8.70 -22.50
N ILE A 213 -1.23 -9.41 -21.44
CA ILE A 213 -0.03 -9.16 -20.63
C ILE A 213 1.23 -9.25 -21.50
N LYS A 214 1.38 -10.31 -22.30
CA LYS A 214 2.50 -10.49 -23.23
C LYS A 214 2.60 -9.34 -24.24
N ARG A 215 1.46 -8.92 -24.81
CA ARG A 215 1.40 -7.77 -25.76
C ARG A 215 1.83 -6.47 -25.09
N ILE A 216 1.33 -6.18 -23.88
CA ILE A 216 1.69 -4.98 -23.12
C ILE A 216 3.20 -4.99 -22.82
N LYS A 217 3.73 -6.11 -22.33
CA LYS A 217 5.17 -6.24 -22.04
C LYS A 217 6.04 -5.97 -23.26
N ALA A 218 5.65 -6.45 -24.42
CA ALA A 218 6.39 -6.25 -25.67
C ALA A 218 6.50 -4.77 -26.09
N LYS A 219 5.58 -3.91 -25.62
CA LYS A 219 5.57 -2.46 -25.91
C LYS A 219 6.22 -1.60 -24.81
N LEU A 220 6.50 -2.19 -23.64
CA LEU A 220 7.04 -1.44 -22.50
C LEU A 220 8.57 -1.33 -22.58
N ALA A 221 9.08 -0.10 -22.57
CA ALA A 221 10.50 0.23 -22.35
C ALA A 221 10.91 0.27 -20.88
N ILE A 222 9.95 0.18 -19.95
CA ILE A 222 10.14 0.20 -18.50
C ILE A 222 9.63 -1.11 -17.89
N PRO A 223 10.04 -1.47 -16.66
CA PRO A 223 9.59 -2.68 -15.99
C PRO A 223 8.07 -2.82 -15.89
N LEU A 224 7.56 -4.04 -16.09
CA LEU A 224 6.16 -4.40 -15.87
C LEU A 224 5.98 -5.03 -14.50
N VAL A 225 5.07 -4.47 -13.72
CA VAL A 225 4.58 -5.01 -12.44
C VAL A 225 3.23 -5.65 -12.66
N LEU A 226 3.01 -6.86 -12.18
CA LEU A 226 1.69 -7.50 -12.21
C LEU A 226 1.13 -7.63 -10.80
N LYS A 227 0.09 -6.83 -10.48
CA LYS A 227 -0.51 -6.73 -9.14
C LYS A 227 -1.76 -7.61 -9.02
N GLY A 228 -1.78 -8.43 -7.95
CA GLY A 228 -2.92 -9.30 -7.64
C GLY A 228 -2.60 -10.77 -7.78
N ILE A 229 -1.32 -11.13 -7.85
CA ILE A 229 -0.87 -12.52 -7.86
C ILE A 229 -1.04 -13.11 -6.46
N ALA A 230 -1.67 -14.29 -6.38
CA ALA A 230 -2.01 -14.96 -5.13
C ALA A 230 -1.71 -16.49 -5.14
N THR A 231 -0.97 -16.97 -6.15
CA THR A 231 -0.58 -18.39 -6.31
C THR A 231 0.80 -18.52 -6.93
N ALA A 232 1.49 -19.64 -6.65
CA ALA A 232 2.75 -19.99 -7.28
C ALA A 232 2.59 -20.23 -8.79
N GLU A 233 1.46 -20.77 -9.21
CA GLU A 233 1.13 -21.07 -10.61
C GLU A 233 1.08 -19.78 -11.44
N ASP A 234 0.34 -18.78 -10.97
CA ASP A 234 0.25 -17.49 -11.65
C ASP A 234 1.57 -16.73 -11.62
N ALA A 235 2.35 -16.87 -10.55
CA ALA A 235 3.69 -16.29 -10.49
C ALA A 235 4.62 -16.87 -11.57
N ARG A 236 4.62 -18.19 -11.77
CA ARG A 236 5.39 -18.85 -12.87
C ARG A 236 4.91 -18.38 -14.23
N THR A 237 3.59 -18.36 -14.44
CA THR A 237 3.00 -17.91 -15.72
C THR A 237 3.36 -16.44 -16.01
N ALA A 238 3.37 -15.57 -14.99
CA ALA A 238 3.78 -14.19 -15.14
C ALA A 238 5.25 -14.06 -15.60
N LEU A 239 6.14 -14.88 -15.04
CA LEU A 239 7.54 -14.93 -15.45
C LEU A 239 7.70 -15.39 -16.91
N ASP A 240 6.93 -16.39 -17.34
CA ASP A 240 6.93 -16.89 -18.71
C ASP A 240 6.42 -15.83 -19.72
N HIS A 241 5.69 -14.82 -19.23
CA HIS A 241 5.22 -13.66 -19.99
C HIS A 241 6.13 -12.43 -19.85
N GLY A 242 7.29 -12.57 -19.19
CA GLY A 242 8.31 -11.52 -19.07
C GLY A 242 8.00 -10.43 -18.05
N VAL A 243 7.16 -10.71 -17.06
CA VAL A 243 6.86 -9.77 -15.97
C VAL A 243 8.10 -9.58 -15.10
N ASP A 244 8.48 -8.34 -14.80
CA ASP A 244 9.71 -8.00 -14.06
C ASP A 244 9.49 -7.95 -12.54
N TRP A 245 8.26 -7.69 -12.09
CA TRP A 245 7.90 -7.60 -10.69
C TRP A 245 6.58 -8.31 -10.41
N ILE A 246 6.60 -9.26 -9.50
CA ILE A 246 5.42 -9.98 -9.02
C ILE A 246 4.89 -9.27 -7.77
N TYR A 247 3.64 -8.82 -7.82
CA TYR A 247 3.04 -8.13 -6.71
C TYR A 247 1.98 -9.02 -6.04
N VAL A 248 2.39 -9.66 -4.93
CA VAL A 248 1.52 -10.50 -4.09
C VAL A 248 0.51 -9.62 -3.38
N SER A 249 -0.75 -9.78 -3.71
CA SER A 249 -1.84 -8.93 -3.20
C SER A 249 -3.19 -9.63 -3.29
N ASN A 250 -3.99 -9.51 -2.26
CA ASN A 250 -5.42 -9.78 -2.25
C ASN A 250 -6.26 -8.48 -2.17
N HIS A 251 -5.67 -7.36 -2.66
CA HIS A 251 -6.26 -6.02 -2.63
C HIS A 251 -6.61 -5.54 -1.21
N GLY A 252 -5.86 -6.01 -0.20
CA GLY A 252 -6.13 -5.72 1.21
C GLY A 252 -7.46 -6.27 1.71
N GLY A 253 -7.97 -7.36 1.10
CA GLY A 253 -9.25 -7.98 1.39
C GLY A 253 -10.45 -7.31 0.69
N CYS A 254 -10.20 -6.41 -0.27
CA CYS A 254 -11.25 -5.63 -0.91
C CYS A 254 -11.85 -6.27 -2.18
N GLN A 255 -11.37 -7.44 -2.62
CA GLN A 255 -11.85 -8.11 -3.83
C GLN A 255 -12.49 -9.46 -3.52
N LEU A 256 -11.73 -10.54 -3.47
CA LEU A 256 -12.25 -11.85 -3.10
C LEU A 256 -12.30 -11.97 -1.58
N ASP A 257 -13.48 -12.28 -1.02
CA ASP A 257 -13.57 -12.66 0.38
C ASP A 257 -13.23 -14.16 0.56
N HIS A 258 -12.97 -14.58 1.78
CA HIS A 258 -12.52 -15.93 2.14
C HIS A 258 -11.21 -16.37 1.44
N GLY A 259 -10.43 -15.43 0.89
CA GLY A 259 -9.06 -15.68 0.41
C GLY A 259 -8.06 -15.85 1.54
N ARG A 260 -6.83 -16.27 1.20
CA ARG A 260 -5.70 -16.38 2.14
C ARG A 260 -5.15 -14.99 2.50
N GLY A 261 -4.47 -14.86 3.64
CA GLY A 261 -3.66 -13.69 3.96
C GLY A 261 -2.49 -13.56 2.98
N ALA A 262 -2.19 -12.34 2.52
CA ALA A 262 -1.17 -12.16 1.48
C ALA A 262 0.23 -12.63 1.93
N ILE A 263 0.60 -12.41 3.21
CA ILE A 263 1.89 -12.90 3.73
C ILE A 263 1.93 -14.44 3.86
N GLU A 264 0.79 -15.13 3.94
CA GLU A 264 0.73 -16.60 3.92
C GLU A 264 1.02 -17.15 2.51
N VAL A 265 0.65 -16.41 1.48
CA VAL A 265 0.91 -16.75 0.07
C VAL A 265 2.36 -16.45 -0.31
N LEU A 266 2.99 -15.49 0.34
CA LEU A 266 4.29 -14.98 -0.06
C LEU A 266 5.39 -16.06 -0.20
N PRO A 267 5.58 -17.00 0.74
CA PRO A 267 6.64 -18.00 0.63
C PRO A 267 6.52 -18.92 -0.60
N GLU A 268 5.29 -19.31 -1.00
CA GLU A 268 5.11 -20.14 -2.20
C GLU A 268 5.42 -19.36 -3.48
N VAL A 269 5.10 -18.07 -3.52
CA VAL A 269 5.42 -17.19 -4.65
C VAL A 269 6.92 -16.92 -4.71
N VAL A 270 7.58 -16.65 -3.58
CA VAL A 270 9.05 -16.48 -3.50
C VAL A 270 9.77 -17.72 -4.05
N ALA A 271 9.35 -18.91 -3.63
CA ALA A 271 9.91 -20.16 -4.12
C ALA A 271 9.67 -20.35 -5.65
N ALA A 272 8.48 -19.97 -6.14
CA ALA A 272 8.16 -20.05 -7.56
C ALA A 272 8.95 -19.04 -8.41
N VAL A 273 9.16 -17.84 -7.90
CA VAL A 273 9.92 -16.77 -8.57
C VAL A 273 11.41 -17.10 -8.61
N GLY A 274 11.98 -17.62 -7.53
CA GLY A 274 13.38 -18.08 -7.47
C GLY A 274 14.40 -16.99 -7.88
N GLY A 275 14.16 -15.73 -7.50
CA GLY A 275 15.05 -14.60 -7.80
C GLY A 275 14.99 -14.07 -9.25
N ARG A 276 14.07 -14.58 -10.09
CA ARG A 276 13.95 -14.16 -11.51
C ARG A 276 13.20 -12.85 -11.72
N ALA A 277 12.48 -12.38 -10.73
CA ALA A 277 11.76 -11.10 -10.73
C ALA A 277 11.75 -10.51 -9.32
N GLY A 278 11.54 -9.20 -9.21
CA GLY A 278 11.31 -8.56 -7.93
C GLY A 278 9.94 -8.93 -7.32
N ILE A 279 9.83 -8.89 -6.01
CA ILE A 279 8.61 -9.27 -5.29
C ILE A 279 8.13 -8.14 -4.39
N ILE A 280 6.89 -7.72 -4.59
CA ILE A 280 6.18 -6.75 -3.73
C ILE A 280 5.09 -7.51 -2.97
N VAL A 281 4.84 -7.15 -1.72
CA VAL A 281 3.71 -7.69 -0.94
C VAL A 281 2.90 -6.59 -0.28
N ASP A 282 1.57 -6.77 -0.20
CA ASP A 282 0.68 -5.97 0.64
C ASP A 282 -0.31 -6.85 1.42
N GLY A 283 -1.29 -6.23 2.07
CA GLY A 283 -2.32 -6.92 2.83
C GLY A 283 -2.09 -6.87 4.35
N GLY A 284 -2.64 -5.87 5.01
CA GLY A 284 -2.61 -5.73 6.47
C GLY A 284 -1.37 -5.04 7.05
N PHE A 285 -0.37 -4.73 6.26
CA PHE A 285 0.85 -4.05 6.70
C PHE A 285 0.56 -2.63 7.19
N ALA A 286 0.98 -2.33 8.43
CA ALA A 286 0.70 -1.06 9.09
C ALA A 286 1.83 -0.56 9.98
N ARG A 287 2.73 -1.42 10.47
CA ARG A 287 3.82 -1.12 11.41
C ARG A 287 5.18 -1.43 10.79
N GLY A 288 6.24 -0.83 11.32
CA GLY A 288 7.61 -1.17 10.92
C GLY A 288 7.95 -2.65 11.15
N THR A 289 7.42 -3.27 12.22
CA THR A 289 7.54 -4.72 12.44
C THR A 289 6.89 -5.55 11.34
N ASP A 290 5.74 -5.11 10.79
CA ASP A 290 5.11 -5.79 9.65
C ASP A 290 6.02 -5.70 8.41
N VAL A 291 6.64 -4.53 8.16
CA VAL A 291 7.61 -4.36 7.06
C VAL A 291 8.75 -5.36 7.18
N VAL A 292 9.37 -5.47 8.37
CA VAL A 292 10.46 -6.42 8.61
C VAL A 292 10.00 -7.87 8.40
N LYS A 293 8.77 -8.23 8.83
CA LYS A 293 8.19 -9.57 8.56
C LYS A 293 8.03 -9.85 7.06
N GLY A 294 7.57 -8.87 6.28
CA GLY A 294 7.41 -9.00 4.84
C GLY A 294 8.75 -9.28 4.12
N ILE A 295 9.79 -8.52 4.48
CA ILE A 295 11.13 -8.70 3.91
C ILE A 295 11.72 -10.05 4.36
N ALA A 296 11.64 -10.39 5.65
CA ALA A 296 12.11 -11.68 6.16
C ALA A 296 11.38 -12.88 5.52
N ALA A 297 10.13 -12.71 5.10
CA ALA A 297 9.38 -13.73 4.35
C ALA A 297 9.73 -13.78 2.85
N GLY A 298 10.65 -12.92 2.36
CA GLY A 298 11.23 -12.96 1.03
C GLY A 298 10.69 -11.93 0.03
N ALA A 299 9.98 -10.90 0.47
CA ALA A 299 9.66 -9.76 -0.38
C ALA A 299 10.84 -8.79 -0.50
N ASP A 300 10.98 -8.12 -1.65
CA ASP A 300 11.92 -7.00 -1.83
C ASP A 300 11.32 -5.69 -1.32
N LEU A 301 10.00 -5.52 -1.49
CA LEU A 301 9.27 -4.33 -1.07
C LEU A 301 7.96 -4.69 -0.38
N VAL A 302 7.62 -3.89 0.62
CA VAL A 302 6.32 -3.93 1.31
C VAL A 302 5.52 -2.69 0.95
N ARG A 303 4.22 -2.85 0.72
CA ARG A 303 3.37 -1.75 0.34
C ARG A 303 2.36 -1.38 1.44
N LEU A 304 2.22 -0.07 1.67
CA LEU A 304 1.29 0.51 2.62
C LEU A 304 0.06 1.09 1.91
N GLY A 305 -1.11 0.52 2.16
CA GLY A 305 -2.39 1.02 1.62
C GLY A 305 -3.12 1.92 2.61
N ARG A 306 -3.79 1.32 3.59
CA ARG A 306 -4.62 2.05 4.57
C ARG A 306 -3.82 3.07 5.37
N MET A 307 -2.59 2.74 5.76
CA MET A 307 -1.73 3.63 6.54
C MET A 307 -1.44 4.94 5.81
N GLN A 308 -1.18 4.86 4.49
CA GLN A 308 -1.07 6.03 3.61
C GLN A 308 -2.35 6.89 3.62
N CYS A 309 -3.54 6.26 3.55
CA CYS A 309 -4.81 6.98 3.57
C CYS A 309 -5.04 7.67 4.91
N TYR A 310 -4.71 7.01 6.01
CA TYR A 310 -4.80 7.63 7.34
C TYR A 310 -3.89 8.85 7.46
N ALA A 311 -2.62 8.74 7.04
CA ALA A 311 -1.70 9.86 7.11
C ALA A 311 -2.13 11.01 6.19
N LEU A 312 -2.56 10.72 4.97
CA LEU A 312 -3.08 11.73 4.05
C LEU A 312 -4.29 12.48 4.66
N ALA A 313 -5.24 11.75 5.24
CA ALA A 313 -6.42 12.32 5.88
C ALA A 313 -6.10 13.07 7.20
N ALA A 314 -5.06 12.66 7.92
CA ALA A 314 -4.65 13.28 9.17
C ALA A 314 -4.05 14.68 8.97
N GLY A 315 -3.27 14.89 7.89
CA GLY A 315 -2.59 16.17 7.68
C GLY A 315 -1.80 16.27 6.36
N GLY A 316 -2.25 15.60 5.30
CA GLY A 316 -1.68 15.75 3.95
C GLY A 316 -0.22 15.31 3.86
N GLU A 317 0.57 16.07 3.10
CA GLU A 317 1.99 15.79 2.83
C GLU A 317 2.82 15.69 4.13
N ALA A 318 2.64 16.62 5.07
CA ALA A 318 3.41 16.64 6.31
C ALA A 318 3.16 15.39 7.19
N ALA A 319 1.90 14.98 7.35
CA ALA A 319 1.57 13.78 8.11
C ALA A 319 2.03 12.48 7.40
N LEU A 320 2.07 12.46 6.06
CA LEU A 320 2.65 11.37 5.29
C LEU A 320 4.15 11.23 5.55
N ILE A 321 4.90 12.34 5.53
CA ILE A 321 6.34 12.34 5.84
C ILE A 321 6.54 11.85 7.28
N ARG A 322 5.77 12.38 8.22
CA ARG A 322 5.88 11.98 9.63
C ARG A 322 5.55 10.50 9.86
N MET A 323 4.53 9.98 9.20
CA MET A 323 4.22 8.55 9.19
C MET A 323 5.43 7.72 8.73
N LEU A 324 6.10 8.13 7.66
CA LEU A 324 7.27 7.43 7.13
C LEU A 324 8.48 7.52 8.07
N GLU A 325 8.67 8.63 8.76
CA GLU A 325 9.72 8.80 9.79
C GLU A 325 9.49 7.86 11.00
N ILE A 326 8.24 7.77 11.47
CA ILE A 326 7.88 6.85 12.56
C ILE A 326 8.10 5.39 12.11
N LEU A 327 7.73 5.06 10.87
CA LEU A 327 7.99 3.72 10.32
C LEU A 327 9.49 3.42 10.17
N ASP A 328 10.30 4.40 9.77
CA ASP A 328 11.77 4.24 9.70
C ASP A 328 12.35 3.91 11.08
N ASP A 329 11.93 4.65 12.11
CA ASP A 329 12.33 4.36 13.49
C ASP A 329 11.90 2.96 13.94
N GLU A 330 10.64 2.57 13.68
CA GLU A 330 10.13 1.23 14.01
C GLU A 330 10.91 0.12 13.28
N VAL A 331 11.22 0.29 11.99
CA VAL A 331 11.99 -0.68 11.19
C VAL A 331 13.40 -0.82 11.75
N ARG A 332 14.11 0.30 11.95
CA ARG A 332 15.49 0.28 12.44
C ARG A 332 15.60 -0.31 13.85
N ARG A 333 14.66 0.02 14.74
CA ARG A 333 14.59 -0.59 16.08
C ARG A 333 14.34 -2.09 15.98
N CYS A 334 13.42 -2.52 15.13
CA CYS A 334 13.12 -3.95 14.95
C CYS A 334 14.36 -4.69 14.46
N LEU A 335 15.04 -4.19 13.40
CA LEU A 335 16.28 -4.77 12.88
C LEU A 335 17.34 -4.89 13.95
N GLY A 336 17.63 -3.80 14.68
CA GLY A 336 18.61 -3.79 15.76
C GLY A 336 18.28 -4.79 16.88
N LEU A 337 17.00 -4.87 17.30
CA LEU A 337 16.55 -5.76 18.37
C LEU A 337 16.59 -7.25 17.96
N ILE A 338 16.43 -7.58 16.68
CA ILE A 338 16.61 -8.96 16.19
C ILE A 338 18.06 -9.29 15.83
N GLY A 339 18.98 -8.33 15.95
CA GLY A 339 20.41 -8.52 15.70
C GLY A 339 20.76 -8.55 14.20
N VAL A 340 20.06 -7.77 13.37
CA VAL A 340 20.26 -7.63 11.94
C VAL A 340 20.61 -6.19 11.59
N THR A 341 21.59 -5.98 10.73
CA THR A 341 22.06 -4.63 10.36
C THR A 341 21.66 -4.19 8.97
N ARG A 342 21.27 -5.12 8.09
CA ARG A 342 20.88 -4.85 6.69
C ARG A 342 19.70 -5.71 6.29
N LEU A 343 18.83 -5.18 5.42
CA LEU A 343 17.68 -5.94 4.89
C LEU A 343 18.10 -7.22 4.15
N ALA A 344 19.24 -7.21 3.47
CA ALA A 344 19.76 -8.39 2.76
C ALA A 344 20.13 -9.56 3.69
N ASP A 345 20.27 -9.31 4.99
CA ASP A 345 20.59 -10.33 6.00
C ASP A 345 19.31 -10.90 6.66
N LEU A 346 18.12 -10.42 6.25
CA LEU A 346 16.83 -10.96 6.68
C LEU A 346 16.46 -12.18 5.83
N ASP A 347 16.01 -13.23 6.53
CA ASP A 347 15.41 -14.42 5.91
C ASP A 347 14.36 -15.04 6.83
N GLY A 348 13.72 -16.13 6.39
CA GLY A 348 12.69 -16.84 7.15
C GLY A 348 13.14 -17.36 8.52
N SER A 349 14.46 -17.49 8.76
CA SER A 349 14.99 -17.92 10.06
C SER A 349 14.84 -16.85 11.15
N CYS A 350 14.61 -15.61 10.76
CA CYS A 350 14.28 -14.48 11.65
C CYS A 350 12.84 -14.55 12.18
N LEU A 351 11.99 -15.42 11.61
CA LEU A 351 10.57 -15.56 11.94
C LEU A 351 10.27 -16.89 12.61
N HIS A 352 9.20 -16.91 13.41
CA HIS A 352 8.67 -18.10 14.04
C HIS A 352 7.14 -18.04 14.05
N PRO A 353 6.42 -19.10 13.64
CA PRO A 353 4.97 -19.15 13.79
C PRO A 353 4.57 -19.06 15.26
N ALA A 354 3.64 -18.20 15.59
CA ALA A 354 3.13 -18.00 16.94
C ALA A 354 1.63 -17.64 16.89
N PRO A 355 0.81 -18.08 17.86
CA PRO A 355 -0.58 -17.70 17.91
C PRO A 355 -0.74 -16.18 18.02
N ALA A 356 -1.70 -15.61 17.29
CA ALA A 356 -2.06 -14.20 17.46
C ALA A 356 -2.65 -13.96 18.86
N VAL A 357 -2.22 -12.87 19.51
CA VAL A 357 -2.64 -12.52 20.88
C VAL A 357 -3.80 -11.52 20.92
N THR A 358 -4.18 -10.98 19.77
CA THR A 358 -5.29 -10.03 19.63
C THR A 358 -6.31 -10.58 18.63
N THR A 359 -7.58 -10.20 18.78
CA THR A 359 -8.61 -10.50 17.78
C THR A 359 -8.28 -9.76 16.50
N PRO A 360 -8.15 -10.46 15.35
CA PRO A 360 -7.80 -9.83 14.09
C PRO A 360 -8.85 -8.81 13.64
N HIS A 361 -8.41 -7.58 13.45
CA HIS A 361 -9.22 -6.45 12.99
C HIS A 361 -8.36 -5.50 12.15
N VAL A 362 -8.95 -4.67 11.31
CA VAL A 362 -8.22 -3.70 10.49
C VAL A 362 -7.36 -2.73 11.32
N LEU A 363 -7.77 -2.46 12.57
CA LEU A 363 -7.07 -1.60 13.51
C LEU A 363 -6.31 -2.38 14.61
N SER A 364 -6.20 -3.71 14.57
CA SER A 364 -5.52 -4.48 15.63
C SER A 364 -4.01 -4.16 15.75
N ALA A 365 -3.41 -3.57 14.70
CA ALA A 365 -2.05 -3.03 14.76
C ALA A 365 -1.92 -1.76 15.65
N PHE A 366 -3.04 -1.23 16.15
CA PHE A 366 -3.12 0.01 16.93
C PHE A 366 -3.87 -0.23 18.26
N PRO A 367 -3.32 -1.06 19.18
CA PRO A 367 -4.05 -1.51 20.37
C PRO A 367 -4.35 -0.39 21.38
N LEU A 368 -3.70 0.77 21.28
CA LEU A 368 -3.99 1.92 22.14
C LEU A 368 -5.22 2.71 21.68
N LEU A 369 -5.76 2.43 20.50
CA LEU A 369 -7.05 2.97 20.07
C LEU A 369 -8.17 2.16 20.71
N ARG A 370 -9.21 2.84 21.19
CA ARG A 370 -10.43 2.17 21.64
C ARG A 370 -11.23 1.76 20.41
N ILE A 371 -11.20 0.47 20.07
CA ILE A 371 -11.88 -0.05 18.87
C ILE A 371 -13.38 0.25 18.91
N GLU A 372 -13.99 0.32 20.10
CA GLU A 372 -15.39 0.69 20.31
C GLU A 372 -15.74 2.06 19.72
N ASP A 373 -14.81 3.01 19.76
CA ASP A 373 -15.01 4.37 19.23
C ASP A 373 -15.05 4.39 17.69
N TYR A 374 -14.74 3.27 17.02
CA TYR A 374 -14.62 3.13 15.58
C TYR A 374 -15.64 2.14 14.98
N ARG A 375 -16.61 1.69 15.79
CA ARG A 375 -17.72 0.86 15.31
C ARG A 375 -18.73 1.70 14.51
N TYR A 376 -19.58 1.01 13.75
CA TYR A 376 -20.67 1.62 12.99
C TYR A 376 -21.54 2.56 13.82
#